data_ec4f01572bc8f8e9c913280552d7c402
#
_entry.id   ec4f01572bc8f8e9c913280552d7c402
#
_cell.length_a   1.000
_cell.length_b   1.000
_cell.length_c   1.000
_cell.angle_alpha   90.00
_cell.angle_beta   90.00
_cell.angle_gamma   90.00
#
_symmetry.space_group_name_H-M   'P 1'
#
loop_
_entity.id
_entity.type
_entity.pdbx_description
1 polymer ?
#
loop_
_entity_poly.entity_id
_entity_poly.type
_entity_poly.pdbx_seq_one_letter_code
_entity_poly.pdbx_strand_id
1 'polypeptide(L)'
;VGIFGKANKRTTQNGATVIAHGTCIIGGITTEGTVHIDGKFEGVILEADVISIGKTGEVIGDIKANNLIVSGLLDGKIDCNEVQILSTGKVIGNMKYNELSIEEDGKFEGQGVRKGSKLKSRYDEIENKLNNIIITPSHQIEHEA
;
A
#
# COMPACT_ATOMS: atom_id res chain seq x y z
N VAL A 1 10.66 3.12 35.12
CA VAL A 1 10.56 3.32 34.77
C VAL A 1 10.15 3.96 34.52
N GLY A 2 10.04 3.99 34.92
CA GLY A 2 9.60 4.38 34.56
C GLY A 2 9.56 4.95 34.13
N ILE A 3 9.68 4.80 34.07
CA ILE A 3 9.76 5.25 33.56
C ILE A 3 9.44 5.36 32.63
N PHE A 4 9.25 4.89 32.62
CA PHE A 4 8.78 4.78 31.73
C PHE A 4 7.89 5.42 31.36
N GLY A 5 7.49 5.50 31.70
CA GLY A 5 6.53 6.05 31.27
C GLY A 5 6.41 7.35 30.80
N LYS A 6 6.85 8.04 30.92
CA LYS A 6 6.67 9.14 30.38
C LYS A 6 7.18 9.36 29.25
N ALA A 7 7.97 9.03 29.12
CA ALA A 7 8.46 9.28 27.98
C ALA A 7 7.78 8.71 26.92
N ASN A 8 7.31 8.11 27.10
CA ASN A 8 6.80 7.72 26.13
C ASN A 8 5.85 8.25 25.60
N LYS A 9 5.61 8.92 25.96
CA LYS A 9 4.81 9.47 25.42
C LYS A 9 4.98 10.02 24.34
N ARG A 10 5.51 10.33 24.16
CA ARG A 10 5.67 10.91 23.18
C ARG A 10 5.85 10.40 22.22
N THR A 11 6.06 9.94 22.67
CA THR A 11 6.37 9.61 21.89
C THR A 11 5.92 9.03 21.05
N THR A 12 5.70 9.07 20.97
CA THR A 12 5.30 8.84 19.68
C THR A 12 6.15 7.93 18.93
N GLN A 13 7.16 7.47 19.49
CA GLN A 13 7.95 6.55 18.78
C GLN A 13 7.44 5.18 18.98
N ASN A 14 6.95 4.57 17.93
CA ASN A 14 6.57 3.19 17.93
C ASN A 14 7.78 2.34 17.62
N GLY A 15 7.82 1.14 18.09
CA GLY A 15 8.95 0.28 17.88
C GLY A 15 9.10 -0.18 16.45
N ALA A 16 10.23 -0.75 16.15
CA ALA A 16 10.51 -1.31 14.84
C ALA A 16 10.50 -2.83 14.95
N THR A 17 9.89 -3.47 13.96
CA THR A 17 9.89 -4.91 13.83
C THR A 17 10.84 -5.28 12.72
N VAL A 18 11.78 -6.18 13.00
CA VAL A 18 12.78 -6.57 12.00
C VAL A 18 12.67 -8.07 11.78
N ILE A 19 12.51 -8.43 10.51
CA ILE A 19 12.55 -9.84 10.10
C ILE A 19 13.89 -10.03 9.44
N ALA A 20 14.80 -10.69 10.15
CA ALA A 20 16.19 -10.80 9.73
C ALA A 20 16.32 -11.76 8.55
N HIS A 21 17.39 -11.59 7.81
CA HIS A 21 17.76 -12.49 6.74
C HIS A 21 17.82 -13.93 7.28
N GLY A 22 17.25 -14.86 6.54
CA GLY A 22 17.20 -16.24 6.98
C GLY A 22 15.98 -16.59 7.80
N THR A 23 15.14 -15.61 8.14
CA THR A 23 13.93 -15.84 8.90
C THR A 23 12.75 -15.89 7.95
N CYS A 24 11.83 -16.81 8.18
CA CYS A 24 10.61 -16.91 7.41
C CYS A 24 9.43 -16.85 8.37
N ILE A 25 8.50 -15.94 8.10
CA ILE A 25 7.31 -15.78 8.92
C ILE A 25 6.09 -15.92 8.03
N ILE A 26 5.13 -16.71 8.47
CA ILE A 26 3.85 -16.86 7.80
C ILE A 26 2.78 -16.42 8.79
N GLY A 27 1.95 -15.47 8.40
CA GLY A 27 0.88 -15.01 9.29
C GLY A 27 0.54 -13.56 9.07
N GLY A 28 0.18 -12.87 10.16
CA GLY A 28 -0.24 -11.49 10.07
C GLY A 28 0.53 -10.60 11.03
N ILE A 29 0.75 -9.37 10.62
CA ILE A 29 1.38 -8.37 11.46
C ILE A 29 0.48 -7.13 11.46
N THR A 30 0.15 -6.63 12.64
CA THR A 30 -0.52 -5.36 12.80
C THR A 30 0.34 -4.50 13.70
N THR A 31 0.74 -3.34 13.21
CA THR A 31 1.61 -2.47 13.98
C THR A 31 1.41 -1.04 13.52
N GLU A 32 1.69 -0.10 14.42
CA GLU A 32 1.69 1.31 14.06
C GLU A 32 3.10 1.83 13.82
N GLY A 33 4.07 0.97 13.91
CA GLY A 33 5.47 1.35 13.74
C GLY A 33 6.03 0.94 12.40
N THR A 34 7.32 0.71 12.39
CA THR A 34 8.07 0.36 11.19
C THR A 34 8.32 -1.14 11.14
N VAL A 35 8.18 -1.71 9.95
CA VAL A 35 8.52 -3.11 9.72
C VAL A 35 9.64 -3.15 8.69
N HIS A 36 10.75 -3.79 9.05
CA HIS A 36 11.87 -3.95 8.15
C HIS A 36 12.06 -5.44 7.86
N ILE A 37 12.05 -5.80 6.59
CA ILE A 37 12.07 -7.20 6.19
C ILE A 37 13.28 -7.48 5.34
N ASP A 38 14.21 -8.27 5.88
CA ASP A 38 15.35 -8.77 5.15
C ASP A 38 15.24 -10.27 4.91
N GLY A 39 14.28 -10.91 5.56
CA GLY A 39 14.00 -12.31 5.37
C GLY A 39 12.76 -12.50 4.50
N LYS A 40 12.00 -13.55 4.79
CA LYS A 40 10.81 -13.86 4.01
C LYS A 40 9.56 -13.71 4.86
N PHE A 41 8.55 -13.05 4.32
CA PHE A 41 7.27 -12.91 4.99
C PHE A 41 6.16 -13.28 4.02
N GLU A 42 5.20 -14.05 4.52
CA GLU A 42 4.05 -14.45 3.73
C GLU A 42 2.80 -14.23 4.56
N GLY A 43 1.89 -13.38 4.08
CA GLY A 43 0.66 -13.12 4.80
C GLY A 43 0.19 -11.69 4.65
N VAL A 44 -0.23 -11.07 5.76
CA VAL A 44 -0.86 -9.76 5.74
C VAL A 44 -0.17 -8.83 6.73
N ILE A 45 0.14 -7.61 6.28
CA ILE A 45 0.66 -6.57 7.17
C ILE A 45 -0.30 -5.40 7.12
N LEU A 46 -0.83 -5.01 8.28
CA LEU A 46 -1.83 -3.96 8.37
C LEU A 46 -1.35 -2.80 9.22
N GLU A 47 -1.74 -1.60 8.83
CA GLU A 47 -1.63 -0.38 9.63
C GLU A 47 -0.22 0.05 9.97
N ALA A 48 0.78 -0.50 9.31
CA ALA A 48 2.15 -0.08 9.56
C ALA A 48 2.35 1.36 9.10
N ASP A 49 3.26 2.05 9.76
CA ASP A 49 3.64 3.38 9.31
C ASP A 49 4.59 3.28 8.12
N VAL A 50 5.64 2.50 8.29
CA VAL A 50 6.63 2.32 7.22
C VAL A 50 6.94 0.83 7.09
N ILE A 51 6.93 0.35 5.85
CA ILE A 51 7.40 -1.00 5.55
C ILE A 51 8.59 -0.86 4.64
N SER A 52 9.72 -1.41 5.05
CA SER A 52 10.94 -1.38 4.28
C SER A 52 11.36 -2.82 3.96
N ILE A 53 11.43 -3.13 2.68
CA ILE A 53 11.84 -4.46 2.25
C ILE A 53 13.26 -4.35 1.72
N GLY A 54 14.20 -4.97 2.43
CA GLY A 54 15.60 -4.92 2.07
C GLY A 54 15.91 -5.76 0.85
N LYS A 55 17.16 -5.68 0.38
CA LYS A 55 17.56 -6.38 -0.86
C LYS A 55 17.32 -7.87 -0.80
N THR A 56 17.48 -8.46 0.37
CA THR A 56 17.25 -9.91 0.53
C THR A 56 15.86 -10.22 0.99
N GLY A 57 15.02 -9.19 1.18
CA GLY A 57 13.67 -9.39 1.64
C GLY A 57 12.74 -9.87 0.54
N GLU A 58 11.80 -10.68 0.95
CA GLU A 58 10.79 -11.21 0.04
C GLU A 58 9.47 -11.23 0.76
N VAL A 59 8.46 -10.56 0.21
CA VAL A 59 7.15 -10.47 0.84
C VAL A 59 6.11 -10.93 -0.15
N ILE A 60 5.25 -11.84 0.30
CA ILE A 60 4.14 -12.33 -0.50
C ILE A 60 2.87 -12.15 0.31
N GLY A 61 1.92 -11.39 -0.24
CA GLY A 61 0.64 -11.20 0.42
C GLY A 61 0.14 -9.77 0.33
N ASP A 62 -0.69 -9.37 1.30
CA ASP A 62 -1.34 -8.08 1.27
C ASP A 62 -0.67 -7.12 2.24
N ILE A 63 -0.44 -5.89 1.78
CA ILE A 63 0.22 -4.89 2.59
C ILE A 63 -0.61 -3.62 2.62
N LYS A 64 -0.78 -3.08 3.82
CA LYS A 64 -1.39 -1.77 4.00
C LYS A 64 -0.53 -0.96 4.96
N ALA A 65 -0.03 0.17 4.47
CA ALA A 65 0.87 1.02 5.26
C ALA A 65 0.82 2.44 4.74
N ASN A 66 1.44 3.36 5.47
CA ASN A 66 1.58 4.72 4.97
C ASN A 66 2.68 4.81 3.93
N ASN A 67 3.84 4.27 4.24
CA ASN A 67 4.99 4.35 3.34
C ASN A 67 5.54 2.96 3.07
N LEU A 68 5.92 2.71 1.84
CA LEU A 68 6.50 1.44 1.45
C LEU A 68 7.77 1.71 0.67
N ILE A 69 8.85 1.07 1.07
CA ILE A 69 10.13 1.18 0.39
C ILE A 69 10.57 -0.23 0.02
N VAL A 70 10.79 -0.46 -1.27
CA VAL A 70 11.09 -1.80 -1.76
C VAL A 70 12.46 -1.84 -2.39
N SER A 71 13.36 -2.60 -1.79
CA SER A 71 14.67 -2.90 -2.38
C SER A 71 14.79 -4.37 -2.75
N GLY A 72 13.82 -5.18 -2.33
CA GLY A 72 13.77 -6.61 -2.62
C GLY A 72 12.55 -6.94 -3.45
N LEU A 73 11.88 -8.03 -3.10
CA LEU A 73 10.75 -8.52 -3.85
C LEU A 73 9.46 -8.41 -3.06
N LEU A 74 8.43 -7.90 -3.72
CA LEU A 74 7.10 -7.83 -3.12
C LEU A 74 6.09 -8.31 -4.15
N ASP A 75 5.27 -9.28 -3.75
CA ASP A 75 4.27 -9.87 -4.62
C ASP A 75 2.92 -9.89 -3.89
N GLY A 76 1.93 -9.20 -4.43
CA GLY A 76 0.60 -9.24 -3.85
C GLY A 76 -0.16 -7.93 -4.02
N LYS A 77 -1.01 -7.64 -3.04
CA LYS A 77 -1.83 -6.42 -3.06
C LYS A 77 -1.24 -5.39 -2.12
N ILE A 78 -1.11 -4.18 -2.62
CA ILE A 78 -0.46 -3.11 -1.90
C ILE A 78 -1.42 -1.93 -1.81
N ASP A 79 -1.58 -1.39 -0.60
CA ASP A 79 -2.40 -0.21 -0.37
C ASP A 79 -1.59 0.71 0.53
N CYS A 80 -0.88 1.64 -0.07
CA CYS A 80 -0.01 2.55 0.65
C CYS A 80 -0.19 3.97 0.13
N ASN A 81 0.15 4.95 0.96
CA ASN A 81 0.10 6.33 0.51
C ASN A 81 1.29 6.67 -0.36
N GLU A 82 2.49 6.29 0.06
CA GLU A 82 3.69 6.52 -0.73
C GLU A 82 4.40 5.21 -0.97
N VAL A 83 4.82 4.99 -2.20
CA VAL A 83 5.56 3.80 -2.57
C VAL A 83 6.83 4.22 -3.27
N GLN A 84 7.96 3.70 -2.80
CA GLN A 84 9.25 3.89 -3.46
C GLN A 84 9.81 2.54 -3.84
N ILE A 85 10.09 2.35 -5.11
CA ILE A 85 10.74 1.14 -5.59
C ILE A 85 12.16 1.52 -5.95
N LEU A 86 13.10 1.01 -5.19
CA LEU A 86 14.51 1.35 -5.40
C LEU A 86 15.10 0.50 -6.52
N SER A 87 16.33 0.79 -6.88
CA SER A 87 16.92 0.19 -8.07
C SER A 87 16.98 -1.34 -8.03
N THR A 88 17.04 -1.92 -6.84
CA THR A 88 17.07 -3.38 -6.71
C THR A 88 15.70 -3.96 -6.38
N GLY A 89 14.66 -3.10 -6.34
CA GLY A 89 13.35 -3.53 -5.96
C GLY A 89 12.52 -4.05 -7.12
N LYS A 90 11.61 -4.97 -6.80
CA LYS A 90 10.65 -5.47 -7.75
C LYS A 90 9.32 -5.68 -7.07
N VAL A 91 8.26 -5.13 -7.66
CA VAL A 91 6.91 -5.25 -7.14
C VAL A 91 6.05 -5.91 -8.20
N ILE A 92 5.30 -6.92 -7.80
CA ILE A 92 4.40 -7.65 -8.69
C ILE A 92 3.02 -7.63 -8.06
N GLY A 93 2.00 -7.32 -8.86
CA GLY A 93 0.62 -7.41 -8.40
C GLY A 93 -0.14 -6.11 -8.53
N ASN A 94 -1.09 -5.90 -7.62
CA ASN A 94 -1.96 -4.73 -7.67
C ASN A 94 -1.56 -3.73 -6.61
N MET A 95 -1.46 -2.46 -7.00
CA MET A 95 -1.00 -1.42 -6.11
C MET A 95 -1.96 -0.24 -6.11
N LYS A 96 -2.33 0.22 -4.92
CA LYS A 96 -3.03 1.49 -4.75
C LYS A 96 -2.09 2.44 -4.02
N TYR A 97 -1.93 3.65 -4.56
CA TYR A 97 -0.97 4.59 -4.01
C TYR A 97 -1.42 6.03 -4.26
N ASN A 98 -0.91 6.95 -3.47
CA ASN A 98 -1.05 8.38 -3.75
C ASN A 98 0.16 8.87 -4.53
N GLU A 99 1.35 8.45 -4.13
CA GLU A 99 2.57 8.82 -4.82
C GLU A 99 3.43 7.58 -5.05
N LEU A 100 3.96 7.46 -6.25
CA LEU A 100 4.79 6.33 -6.62
C LEU A 100 6.09 6.86 -7.22
N SER A 101 7.20 6.34 -6.73
CA SER A 101 8.51 6.68 -7.25
C SER A 101 9.24 5.38 -7.57
N ILE A 102 9.77 5.28 -8.78
CA ILE A 102 10.53 4.11 -9.20
C ILE A 102 11.88 4.59 -9.66
N GLU A 103 12.94 4.12 -8.99
CA GLU A 103 14.28 4.45 -9.38
C GLU A 103 14.66 3.71 -10.65
N GLU A 104 15.70 4.19 -11.31
CA GLU A 104 16.23 3.51 -12.47
C GLU A 104 16.53 2.06 -12.11
N ASP A 105 16.13 1.14 -12.98
CA ASP A 105 16.26 -0.32 -12.80
C ASP A 105 15.25 -0.92 -11.82
N GLY A 106 14.53 -0.11 -11.05
CA GLY A 106 13.44 -0.65 -10.26
C GLY A 106 12.34 -1.15 -11.16
N LYS A 107 11.59 -2.18 -10.71
CA LYS A 107 10.60 -2.84 -11.56
C LYS A 107 9.24 -2.93 -10.90
N PHE A 108 8.20 -2.70 -11.69
CA PHE A 108 6.84 -2.91 -11.25
C PHE A 108 6.09 -3.62 -12.36
N GLU A 109 5.48 -4.76 -12.02
CA GLU A 109 4.68 -5.53 -12.96
C GLU A 109 3.30 -5.74 -12.38
N GLY A 110 2.27 -5.28 -13.09
CA GLY A 110 0.91 -5.43 -12.63
C GLY A 110 0.11 -4.18 -12.85
N GLN A 111 -0.84 -3.92 -11.96
CA GLN A 111 -1.73 -2.78 -12.10
C GLN A 111 -1.54 -1.81 -10.95
N GLY A 112 -1.35 -0.54 -11.29
CA GLY A 112 -1.27 0.51 -10.30
C GLY A 112 -2.42 1.48 -10.45
N VAL A 113 -3.03 1.86 -9.32
CA VAL A 113 -4.12 2.82 -9.31
C VAL A 113 -3.76 3.91 -8.33
N ARG A 114 -3.81 5.15 -8.78
CA ARG A 114 -3.52 6.28 -7.93
C ARG A 114 -4.77 6.68 -7.16
N LYS A 115 -4.68 6.68 -5.85
CA LYS A 115 -5.79 7.06 -4.99
C LYS A 115 -6.00 8.56 -5.07
N GLY A 116 -7.25 8.98 -5.03
CA GLY A 116 -7.56 10.40 -5.03
C GLY A 116 -7.14 11.14 -6.27
N SER A 117 -6.99 10.44 -7.38
CA SER A 117 -6.62 11.05 -8.64
C SER A 117 -7.73 11.98 -9.11
N LYS A 118 -7.37 13.18 -9.54
CA LYS A 118 -8.35 14.10 -10.09
C LYS A 118 -9.01 13.54 -11.33
N LEU A 119 -8.25 12.84 -12.11
CA LEU A 119 -8.78 12.23 -13.31
C LEU A 119 -9.88 11.24 -13.00
N LYS A 120 -9.66 10.42 -11.97
CA LYS A 120 -10.66 9.45 -11.56
C LYS A 120 -11.91 10.16 -11.06
N SER A 121 -11.75 11.23 -10.30
CA SER A 121 -12.88 12.00 -9.82
C SER A 121 -13.71 12.56 -10.96
N ARG A 122 -13.05 13.02 -12.00
CA ARG A 122 -13.74 13.52 -13.17
C ARG A 122 -14.55 12.45 -13.86
N TYR A 123 -13.98 11.27 -13.97
CA TYR A 123 -14.72 10.15 -14.55
C TYR A 123 -15.97 9.86 -13.77
N ASP A 124 -15.87 9.83 -12.44
CA ASP A 124 -17.00 9.56 -11.59
C ASP A 124 -18.08 10.61 -11.77
N GLU A 125 -17.70 11.87 -11.86
CA GLU A 125 -18.64 12.95 -12.10
C GLU A 125 -19.35 12.82 -13.43
N ILE A 126 -18.59 12.49 -14.45
CA ILE A 126 -19.15 12.33 -15.79
C ILE A 126 -20.13 11.19 -15.82
N GLU A 127 -19.76 10.07 -15.21
CA GLU A 127 -20.66 8.92 -15.14
C GLU A 127 -21.94 9.25 -14.43
N ASN A 128 -21.84 9.97 -13.32
CA ASN A 128 -23.03 10.37 -12.57
C ASN A 128 -23.94 11.26 -13.39
N LYS A 129 -23.36 12.20 -14.13
CA LYS A 129 -24.16 13.07 -14.97
C LYS A 129 -24.84 12.29 -16.08
N LEU A 130 -24.13 11.38 -16.71
CA LEU A 130 -24.71 10.56 -17.75
C LEU A 130 -25.83 9.69 -17.21
N ASN A 131 -25.63 9.10 -16.05
CA ASN A 131 -26.67 8.25 -15.45
C ASN A 131 -27.91 9.06 -15.15
N ASN A 132 -27.74 10.27 -14.65
CA ASN A 132 -28.89 11.13 -14.37
C ASN A 132 -29.66 11.49 -15.63
N ILE A 133 -28.94 11.75 -16.70
CA ILE A 133 -29.58 12.09 -17.97
C ILE A 133 -30.35 10.91 -18.53
N ILE A 134 -29.79 9.73 -18.45
CA ILE A 134 -30.42 8.53 -19.02
C ILE A 134 -31.61 8.10 -18.20
N ILE A 135 -31.54 8.21 -16.89
CA ILE A 135 -32.60 7.71 -16.02
C ILE A 135 -33.85 8.57 -16.07
N THR A 136 -33.70 9.82 -16.29
CA THR A 136 -34.83 10.70 -16.25
C THR A 136 -35.83 10.48 -17.36
N PRO A 137 -35.98 9.83 -18.16
CA PRO A 137 -37.03 9.52 -19.06
C PRO A 137 -37.62 8.21 -18.81
N SER A 138 -37.15 8.28 -18.31
CA SER A 138 -37.19 7.29 -18.02
C SER A 138 -36.76 6.78 -17.75
N HIS A 139 -37.29 6.96 -17.73
CA HIS A 139 -37.11 6.33 -17.07
C HIS A 139 -36.61 6.10 -17.40
N GLN A 140 -36.98 6.54 -18.00
CA GLN A 140 -36.94 6.24 -18.03
C GLN A 140 -36.47 6.04 -18.60
N ILE A 141 -37.11 6.17 -19.23
CA ILE A 141 -37.08 5.64 -19.31
C ILE A 141 -36.74 5.33 -19.32
N GLU A 142 -37.35 5.33 -19.62
CA GLU A 142 -37.44 4.80 -19.18
C GLU A 142 -37.12 4.60 -19.42
N HIS A 143 -37.83 4.92 -20.12
CA HIS A 143 -37.96 4.69 -19.87
C HIS A 143 -37.70 4.69 -20.38
N GLU A 144 -38.04 4.75 -20.97
CA GLU A 144 -38.35 4.63 -21.06
C GLU A 144 -38.35 4.48 -21.26
N ALA A 145 -39.17 4.93 -21.88
CA ALA A 145 -39.34 4.69 -21.93
C ALA A 145 -39.16 4.73 -21.55
#